data_6257b158a15c59e7d48a70cbfea5c3b0
#
_entry.id   6257b158a15c59e7d48a70cbfea5c3b0
#
_cell.length_a   1.000
_cell.length_b   1.000
_cell.length_c   1.000
_cell.angle_alpha   90.00
_cell.angle_beta   90.00
_cell.angle_gamma   90.00
#
_symmetry.space_group_name_H-M   'P 1'
#
loop_
_entity.id
_entity.type
_entity.pdbx_description
1 polymer ?
#
loop_
_entity_poly.entity_id
_entity_poly.type
_entity_poly.pdbx_seq_one_letter_code
_entity_poly.pdbx_strand_id
1 'polypeptide(L)'
;TFTCSCSRSSSLWSDSLLQKGTRKMMFRKRERRKVPILNTTSTADISFMLLIFFLVASSMDLDKGLSRQLPAIDKTKTPPAAVDSRKVMRIVIDAENQVTLDGKAVTMKELLQRATQLIQTNGKGHLIQLQSSRNASYDTYIHVQNQLVAAYNTLRNQRALNLFGKEFELCSNEQQKQIAEELPMRISEVYTVSKADNTEKGGTE
;
A
#
# COMPACT_ATOMS: atom_id res chain seq x y z
N THR A 1 54.73 34.39 -3.34
CA THR A 1 55.60 35.44 -2.80
C THR A 1 55.38 35.55 -1.30
N PHE A 2 56.20 34.89 -0.52
CA PHE A 2 56.82 35.46 0.67
C PHE A 2 57.82 34.45 1.19
N THR A 3 59.07 34.72 0.84
CA THR A 3 60.29 34.22 1.43
C THR A 3 60.45 34.82 2.83
N CYS A 4 60.88 34.03 3.81
CA CYS A 4 61.66 34.53 4.92
C CYS A 4 62.67 33.49 5.38
N SER A 5 63.85 33.83 5.09
CA SER A 5 65.16 33.33 5.52
C SER A 5 65.47 33.90 6.89
N CYS A 6 66.08 33.17 7.80
CA CYS A 6 67.10 33.60 8.74
C CYS A 6 67.50 32.42 9.61
N SER A 7 68.70 31.92 9.43
CA SER A 7 70.00 32.30 9.90
C SER A 7 70.33 31.75 11.32
N ARG A 8 71.16 30.74 11.34
CA ARG A 8 72.47 30.53 11.98
C ARG A 8 72.68 31.19 13.34
N SER A 9 72.96 30.38 14.33
CA SER A 9 74.17 30.62 15.11
C SER A 9 74.60 29.40 15.92
N SER A 10 75.85 29.17 15.79
CA SER A 10 76.76 28.22 16.40
C SER A 10 77.03 28.59 17.87
N SER A 11 77.17 27.59 18.73
CA SER A 11 78.17 27.65 19.79
C SER A 11 78.46 26.23 20.29
N LEU A 12 79.70 25.90 20.08
CA LEU A 12 80.51 24.82 20.71
C LEU A 12 80.53 25.00 22.22
N TRP A 13 80.50 23.94 22.99
CA TRP A 13 81.30 23.72 24.20
C TRP A 13 81.15 22.24 24.59
N SER A 14 82.20 21.62 24.46
CA SER A 14 83.14 20.72 25.12
C SER A 14 82.70 19.97 26.38
N ASP A 15 82.95 18.71 26.29
CA ASP A 15 83.71 17.86 27.23
C ASP A 15 82.98 17.22 28.42
N SER A 16 83.17 15.98 28.39
CA SER A 16 83.81 15.03 29.30
C SER A 16 82.87 14.08 30.09
N LEU A 17 83.17 12.84 29.80
CA LEU A 17 83.24 11.74 30.77
C LEU A 17 82.04 11.45 31.67
N LEU A 18 81.27 10.45 31.26
CA LEU A 18 81.01 9.36 32.21
C LEU A 18 80.54 8.12 31.48
N GLN A 19 81.46 7.18 31.33
CA GLN A 19 81.24 5.84 30.91
C GLN A 19 80.36 5.11 31.92
N LYS A 20 79.12 4.92 31.64
CA LYS A 20 78.28 4.00 32.39
C LYS A 20 77.56 3.07 31.45
N GLY A 21 77.79 1.85 31.62
CA GLY A 21 77.38 0.70 30.85
C GLY A 21 75.94 0.65 30.54
N THR A 22 75.58 0.91 29.29
CA THR A 22 74.29 0.66 28.76
C THR A 22 74.11 -0.83 28.45
N ARG A 23 73.43 -1.52 29.33
CA ARG A 23 72.86 -2.82 29.00
C ARG A 23 71.99 -2.62 27.74
N LYS A 24 72.47 -3.18 26.65
CA LYS A 24 71.75 -3.23 25.39
C LYS A 24 70.53 -4.11 25.60
N MET A 25 69.42 -3.50 25.97
CA MET A 25 68.12 -4.17 25.94
C MET A 25 67.81 -4.48 24.48
N MET A 26 68.03 -5.74 24.11
CA MET A 26 67.53 -6.25 22.85
C MET A 26 65.99 -6.21 22.91
N PHE A 27 65.40 -5.13 22.44
CA PHE A 27 63.99 -5.12 22.12
C PHE A 27 63.79 -6.11 20.96
N ARG A 28 63.29 -7.29 21.31
CA ARG A 28 62.85 -8.29 20.37
C ARG A 28 61.71 -7.65 19.57
N LYS A 29 62.02 -7.24 18.34
CA LYS A 29 61.06 -6.66 17.41
C LYS A 29 59.95 -7.67 17.23
N ARG A 30 58.76 -7.41 17.85
CA ARG A 30 57.61 -8.25 17.77
C ARG A 30 57.14 -8.21 16.32
N GLU A 31 57.34 -9.31 15.59
CA GLU A 31 56.77 -9.44 14.24
C GLU A 31 55.28 -9.18 14.31
N ARG A 32 54.85 -8.10 13.67
CA ARG A 32 53.43 -7.82 13.51
C ARG A 32 52.86 -8.96 12.67
N ARG A 33 52.04 -9.80 13.29
CA ARG A 33 51.26 -10.80 12.59
C ARG A 33 50.54 -10.10 11.46
N LYS A 34 50.87 -10.45 10.21
CA LYS A 34 50.11 -9.96 9.03
C LYS A 34 48.70 -10.49 9.18
N VAL A 35 47.75 -9.61 9.47
CA VAL A 35 46.32 -9.95 9.44
C VAL A 35 46.03 -10.37 8.00
N PRO A 36 45.44 -11.53 7.78
CA PRO A 36 45.04 -11.90 6.41
C PRO A 36 44.15 -10.83 5.87
N ILE A 37 44.52 -10.22 4.76
CA ILE A 37 43.74 -9.25 4.05
C ILE A 37 42.53 -10.01 3.52
N LEU A 38 41.38 -9.78 4.13
CA LEU A 38 40.10 -10.28 3.62
C LEU A 38 39.92 -9.70 2.21
N ASN A 39 39.71 -10.60 1.24
CA ASN A 39 39.37 -10.18 -0.11
C ASN A 39 38.03 -9.46 -0.10
N THR A 40 38.05 -8.12 0.05
CA THR A 40 36.87 -7.27 0.08
C THR A 40 36.10 -7.31 -1.24
N THR A 41 36.77 -7.70 -2.32
CA THR A 41 36.13 -7.83 -3.65
C THR A 41 35.06 -8.91 -3.68
N SER A 42 35.31 -10.06 -3.04
CA SER A 42 34.32 -11.15 -2.98
C SER A 42 33.11 -10.80 -2.10
N THR A 43 33.36 -10.09 -0.98
CA THR A 43 32.25 -9.64 -0.11
C THR A 43 31.43 -8.53 -0.75
N ALA A 44 32.06 -7.66 -1.52
CA ALA A 44 31.37 -6.61 -2.29
C ALA A 44 30.45 -7.22 -3.38
N ASP A 45 30.88 -8.28 -4.06
CA ASP A 45 30.08 -8.97 -5.08
C ASP A 45 28.85 -9.65 -4.47
N ILE A 46 29.04 -10.35 -3.34
CA ILE A 46 27.90 -10.95 -2.63
C ILE A 46 26.91 -9.88 -2.16
N SER A 47 27.41 -8.77 -1.64
CA SER A 47 26.54 -7.66 -1.19
C SER A 47 25.79 -7.02 -2.36
N PHE A 48 26.44 -6.89 -3.52
CA PHE A 48 25.83 -6.38 -4.72
C PHE A 48 24.75 -7.32 -5.27
N MET A 49 25.03 -8.64 -5.30
CA MET A 49 24.03 -9.64 -5.70
C MET A 49 22.83 -9.69 -4.77
N LEU A 50 23.06 -9.59 -3.45
CA LEU A 50 21.98 -9.48 -2.48
C LEU A 50 21.14 -8.21 -2.71
N LEU A 51 21.76 -7.07 -2.99
CA LEU A 51 21.09 -5.82 -3.24
C LEU A 51 20.20 -5.92 -4.49
N ILE A 52 20.71 -6.47 -5.60
CA ILE A 52 19.92 -6.70 -6.82
C ILE A 52 18.78 -7.68 -6.54
N PHE A 53 19.04 -8.75 -5.79
CA PHE A 53 18.01 -9.73 -5.42
C PHE A 53 16.88 -9.07 -4.61
N PHE A 54 17.21 -8.25 -3.61
CA PHE A 54 16.20 -7.51 -2.84
C PHE A 54 15.47 -6.48 -3.70
N LEU A 55 16.16 -5.83 -4.64
CA LEU A 55 15.55 -4.85 -5.53
C LEU A 55 14.54 -5.53 -6.46
N VAL A 56 14.88 -6.69 -7.03
CA VAL A 56 13.97 -7.48 -7.86
C VAL A 56 12.85 -8.09 -7.01
N ALA A 57 13.15 -8.63 -5.82
CA ALA A 57 12.15 -9.19 -4.92
C ALA A 57 11.20 -8.12 -4.36
N SER A 58 11.68 -6.88 -4.14
CA SER A 58 10.86 -5.75 -3.70
C SER A 58 9.99 -5.17 -4.82
N SER A 59 10.32 -5.46 -6.08
CA SER A 59 9.51 -5.09 -7.25
C SER A 59 8.34 -6.03 -7.50
N MET A 60 8.07 -6.96 -6.56
CA MET A 60 6.89 -7.82 -6.64
C MET A 60 5.65 -6.96 -6.56
N ASP A 61 4.88 -7.04 -7.61
CA ASP A 61 3.54 -6.53 -7.85
C ASP A 61 2.93 -5.76 -6.68
N LEU A 62 2.85 -4.47 -6.85
CA LEU A 62 1.82 -3.69 -6.16
C LEU A 62 0.50 -4.32 -6.58
N ASP A 63 0.03 -5.26 -5.77
CA ASP A 63 -1.32 -5.75 -5.88
C ASP A 63 -2.22 -4.54 -6.10
N LYS A 64 -2.80 -4.46 -7.29
CA LYS A 64 -3.81 -3.45 -7.60
C LYS A 64 -5.04 -3.80 -6.78
N GLY A 65 -4.92 -3.60 -5.47
CA GLY A 65 -6.03 -3.73 -4.55
C GLY A 65 -7.09 -2.70 -4.90
N LEU A 66 -8.35 -3.06 -4.70
CA LEU A 66 -9.47 -2.12 -4.78
C LEU A 66 -9.24 -1.02 -3.75
N SER A 67 -8.80 0.15 -4.23
CA SER A 67 -8.67 1.34 -3.39
C SER A 67 -10.08 1.79 -2.98
N ARG A 68 -10.43 1.50 -1.74
CA ARG A 68 -11.74 1.85 -1.17
C ARG A 68 -11.54 2.76 0.01
N GLN A 69 -12.14 3.93 -0.05
CA GLN A 69 -12.27 4.77 1.14
C GLN A 69 -13.32 4.14 2.05
N LEU A 70 -12.87 3.63 3.20
CA LEU A 70 -13.81 3.26 4.26
C LEU A 70 -14.53 4.53 4.72
N PRO A 71 -15.86 4.50 4.82
CA PRO A 71 -16.60 5.60 5.42
C PRO A 71 -16.08 5.84 6.84
N ALA A 72 -15.88 7.10 7.20
CA ALA A 72 -15.57 7.47 8.57
C ALA A 72 -16.71 6.93 9.46
N ILE A 73 -16.35 6.22 10.53
CA ILE A 73 -17.34 5.76 11.51
C ILE A 73 -17.76 7.00 12.30
N ASP A 74 -18.74 7.72 11.79
CA ASP A 74 -19.41 8.77 12.54
C ASP A 74 -20.20 8.12 13.67
N LYS A 75 -19.65 8.21 14.87
CA LYS A 75 -20.28 7.76 16.11
C LYS A 75 -21.53 8.60 16.48
N THR A 76 -21.80 9.65 15.76
CA THR A 76 -23.02 10.41 15.87
C THR A 76 -24.14 9.64 15.17
N LYS A 77 -25.04 9.10 15.97
CA LYS A 77 -26.31 8.51 15.52
C LYS A 77 -27.14 9.61 14.82
N THR A 78 -26.76 9.96 13.62
CA THR A 78 -27.65 10.71 12.73
C THR A 78 -28.84 9.79 12.45
N PRO A 79 -30.09 10.23 12.66
CA PRO A 79 -31.24 9.42 12.30
C PRO A 79 -31.09 9.03 10.83
N PRO A 80 -31.40 7.79 10.45
CA PRO A 80 -31.27 7.36 9.08
C PRO A 80 -32.06 8.30 8.20
N ALA A 81 -31.35 9.12 7.43
CA ALA A 81 -32.00 9.92 6.39
C ALA A 81 -32.82 8.93 5.57
N ALA A 82 -34.13 9.21 5.42
CA ALA A 82 -35.03 8.38 4.64
C ALA A 82 -34.48 8.32 3.21
N VAL A 83 -33.69 7.32 2.92
CA VAL A 83 -33.13 7.11 1.58
C VAL A 83 -34.27 6.49 0.76
N ASP A 84 -34.64 7.16 -0.31
CA ASP A 84 -35.62 6.64 -1.27
C ASP A 84 -35.25 5.22 -1.69
N SER A 85 -36.05 4.24 -1.38
CA SER A 85 -35.83 2.82 -1.69
C SER A 85 -35.59 2.57 -3.17
N ARG A 86 -36.06 3.47 -4.04
CA ARG A 86 -35.87 3.41 -5.50
C ARG A 86 -34.43 3.70 -5.93
N LYS A 87 -33.66 4.37 -5.07
CA LYS A 87 -32.25 4.73 -5.32
C LYS A 87 -31.26 3.76 -4.70
N VAL A 88 -31.76 2.79 -3.93
CA VAL A 88 -30.95 1.81 -3.22
C VAL A 88 -31.10 0.44 -3.87
N MET A 89 -30.01 -0.18 -4.21
CA MET A 89 -29.94 -1.55 -4.68
C MET A 89 -29.29 -2.41 -3.60
N ARG A 90 -29.99 -3.43 -3.12
CA ARG A 90 -29.48 -4.35 -2.09
C ARG A 90 -29.03 -5.64 -2.73
N ILE A 91 -27.75 -5.93 -2.58
CA ILE A 91 -27.12 -7.16 -3.02
C ILE A 91 -26.80 -7.98 -1.77
N VAL A 92 -27.28 -9.21 -1.70
CA VAL A 92 -26.99 -10.11 -0.60
C VAL A 92 -26.31 -11.36 -1.14
N ILE A 93 -25.18 -11.72 -0.55
CA ILE A 93 -24.45 -12.96 -0.83
C ILE A 93 -24.71 -13.89 0.34
N ASP A 94 -25.34 -15.01 0.07
CA ASP A 94 -25.69 -16.00 1.07
C ASP A 94 -24.53 -16.97 1.38
N ALA A 95 -24.71 -17.80 2.40
CA ALA A 95 -23.74 -18.82 2.81
C ALA A 95 -23.49 -19.87 1.71
N GLU A 96 -24.48 -20.11 0.87
CA GLU A 96 -24.44 -21.02 -0.29
C GLU A 96 -23.83 -20.36 -1.55
N ASN A 97 -23.25 -19.18 -1.41
CA ASN A 97 -22.67 -18.38 -2.51
C ASN A 97 -23.69 -17.94 -3.58
N GLN A 98 -24.97 -17.90 -3.24
CA GLN A 98 -25.98 -17.36 -4.12
C GLN A 98 -26.04 -15.83 -3.98
N VAL A 99 -26.10 -15.17 -5.13
CA VAL A 99 -26.23 -13.70 -5.19
C VAL A 99 -27.68 -13.37 -5.41
N THR A 100 -28.24 -12.63 -4.49
CA THR A 100 -29.61 -12.12 -4.56
C THR A 100 -29.63 -10.61 -4.67
N LEU A 101 -30.51 -10.08 -5.50
CA LEU A 101 -30.76 -8.66 -5.70
C LEU A 101 -32.18 -8.37 -5.25
N ASP A 102 -32.35 -7.56 -4.21
CA ASP A 102 -33.66 -7.22 -3.63
C ASP A 102 -34.52 -8.47 -3.33
N GLY A 103 -33.86 -9.58 -2.91
CA GLY A 103 -34.51 -10.85 -2.59
C GLY A 103 -34.76 -11.81 -3.77
N LYS A 104 -34.32 -11.46 -4.97
CA LYS A 104 -34.38 -12.34 -6.15
C LYS A 104 -32.99 -12.82 -6.53
N ALA A 105 -32.83 -14.13 -6.75
CA ALA A 105 -31.59 -14.66 -7.27
C ALA A 105 -31.30 -14.12 -8.67
N VAL A 106 -30.09 -13.65 -8.89
CA VAL A 106 -29.66 -13.02 -10.16
C VAL A 106 -28.34 -13.60 -10.62
N THR A 107 -28.17 -13.61 -11.94
CA THR A 107 -26.88 -13.95 -12.55
C THR A 107 -25.92 -12.76 -12.52
N MET A 108 -24.61 -13.02 -12.63
CA MET A 108 -23.61 -11.95 -12.68
C MET A 108 -23.83 -10.96 -13.84
N LYS A 109 -24.35 -11.44 -14.98
CA LYS A 109 -24.68 -10.57 -16.12
C LYS A 109 -25.87 -9.65 -15.84
N GLU A 110 -26.89 -10.17 -15.20
CA GLU A 110 -28.07 -9.37 -14.78
C GLU A 110 -27.69 -8.37 -13.71
N LEU A 111 -26.80 -8.75 -12.78
CA LEU A 111 -26.27 -7.82 -11.78
C LEU A 111 -25.59 -6.62 -12.43
N LEU A 112 -24.70 -6.86 -13.40
CA LEU A 112 -24.02 -5.81 -14.14
C LEU A 112 -25.02 -4.89 -14.85
N GLN A 113 -26.01 -5.46 -15.56
CA GLN A 113 -27.03 -4.68 -16.28
C GLN A 113 -27.87 -3.82 -15.33
N ARG A 114 -28.33 -4.42 -14.21
CA ARG A 114 -29.15 -3.70 -13.22
C ARG A 114 -28.35 -2.59 -12.52
N ALA A 115 -27.07 -2.87 -12.17
CA ALA A 115 -26.19 -1.85 -11.59
C ALA A 115 -25.99 -0.68 -12.57
N THR A 116 -25.68 -0.97 -13.83
CA THR A 116 -25.52 0.04 -14.87
C THR A 116 -26.79 0.89 -15.03
N GLN A 117 -27.95 0.27 -15.10
CA GLN A 117 -29.23 0.95 -15.22
C GLN A 117 -29.54 1.85 -14.01
N LEU A 118 -29.29 1.36 -12.78
CA LEU A 118 -29.50 2.13 -11.55
C LEU A 118 -28.62 3.39 -11.52
N ILE A 119 -27.32 3.23 -11.85
CA ILE A 119 -26.36 4.33 -11.85
C ILE A 119 -26.73 5.37 -12.92
N GLN A 120 -27.14 4.92 -14.13
CA GLN A 120 -27.57 5.81 -15.19
C GLN A 120 -28.83 6.61 -14.81
N THR A 121 -29.82 5.96 -14.18
CA THR A 121 -31.10 6.59 -13.83
C THR A 121 -30.95 7.59 -12.68
N ASN A 122 -30.18 7.24 -11.65
CA ASN A 122 -30.10 8.01 -10.40
C ASN A 122 -28.85 8.88 -10.27
N GLY A 123 -27.87 8.76 -11.18
CA GLY A 123 -26.65 9.55 -11.17
C GLY A 123 -25.97 9.57 -9.79
N LYS A 124 -25.73 10.77 -9.24
CA LYS A 124 -25.08 10.93 -7.91
C LYS A 124 -25.92 10.39 -6.73
N GLY A 125 -27.21 10.15 -6.92
CA GLY A 125 -28.13 9.77 -5.84
C GLY A 125 -28.21 8.27 -5.57
N HIS A 126 -27.62 7.41 -6.40
CA HIS A 126 -27.68 5.96 -6.23
C HIS A 126 -26.87 5.50 -5.02
N LEU A 127 -27.29 4.39 -4.42
CA LEU A 127 -26.57 3.69 -3.36
C LEU A 127 -26.66 2.19 -3.60
N ILE A 128 -25.52 1.52 -3.64
CA ILE A 128 -25.45 0.06 -3.73
C ILE A 128 -25.05 -0.46 -2.36
N GLN A 129 -25.91 -1.26 -1.76
CA GLN A 129 -25.65 -1.91 -0.48
C GLN A 129 -25.27 -3.37 -0.73
N LEU A 130 -24.04 -3.72 -0.39
CA LEU A 130 -23.51 -5.08 -0.49
C LEU A 130 -23.50 -5.71 0.90
N GLN A 131 -24.24 -6.79 1.06
CA GLN A 131 -24.30 -7.56 2.28
C GLN A 131 -23.75 -8.95 2.01
N SER A 132 -22.76 -9.36 2.76
CA SER A 132 -22.15 -10.69 2.64
C SER A 132 -22.31 -11.47 3.94
N SER A 133 -22.67 -12.74 3.82
CA SER A 133 -22.62 -13.69 4.93
C SER A 133 -21.17 -13.98 5.30
N ARG A 134 -20.89 -14.26 6.58
CA ARG A 134 -19.54 -14.68 7.03
C ARG A 134 -19.07 -15.99 6.38
N ASN A 135 -20.02 -16.86 6.04
CA ASN A 135 -19.74 -18.18 5.46
C ASN A 135 -19.68 -18.14 3.93
N ALA A 136 -19.93 -16.96 3.30
CA ALA A 136 -19.82 -16.82 1.86
C ALA A 136 -18.37 -16.93 1.41
N SER A 137 -18.16 -17.51 0.22
CA SER A 137 -16.84 -17.60 -0.38
C SER A 137 -16.31 -16.22 -0.74
N TYR A 138 -15.05 -15.98 -0.42
CA TYR A 138 -14.35 -14.76 -0.81
C TYR A 138 -14.31 -14.57 -2.33
N ASP A 139 -14.23 -15.67 -3.08
CA ASP A 139 -14.23 -15.67 -4.55
C ASP A 139 -15.53 -15.07 -5.11
N THR A 140 -16.68 -15.52 -4.60
CA THR A 140 -17.98 -14.97 -5.00
C THR A 140 -18.11 -13.49 -4.67
N TYR A 141 -17.63 -13.08 -3.50
CA TYR A 141 -17.61 -11.67 -3.10
C TYR A 141 -16.77 -10.81 -4.05
N ILE A 142 -15.56 -11.25 -4.40
CA ILE A 142 -14.70 -10.55 -5.35
C ILE A 142 -15.32 -10.51 -6.75
N HIS A 143 -15.95 -11.58 -7.20
CA HIS A 143 -16.66 -11.60 -8.50
C HIS A 143 -17.78 -10.55 -8.53
N VAL A 144 -18.59 -10.45 -7.49
CA VAL A 144 -19.64 -9.41 -7.38
C VAL A 144 -19.02 -8.01 -7.41
N GLN A 145 -17.95 -7.79 -6.65
CA GLN A 145 -17.25 -6.51 -6.64
C GLN A 145 -16.70 -6.12 -8.01
N ASN A 146 -16.06 -7.07 -8.70
CA ASN A 146 -15.53 -6.83 -10.04
C ASN A 146 -16.65 -6.47 -11.03
N GLN A 147 -17.83 -7.10 -10.93
CA GLN A 147 -18.96 -6.74 -11.78
C GLN A 147 -19.47 -5.32 -11.49
N LEU A 148 -19.50 -4.91 -10.23
CA LEU A 148 -19.88 -3.55 -9.86
C LEU A 148 -18.87 -2.52 -10.38
N VAL A 149 -17.59 -2.78 -10.19
CA VAL A 149 -16.51 -1.92 -10.73
C VAL A 149 -16.58 -1.83 -12.25
N ALA A 150 -16.81 -2.95 -12.94
CA ALA A 150 -17.00 -2.98 -14.39
C ALA A 150 -18.19 -2.11 -14.85
N ALA A 151 -19.30 -2.13 -14.12
CA ALA A 151 -20.45 -1.25 -14.39
C ALA A 151 -20.07 0.23 -14.31
N TYR A 152 -19.36 0.65 -13.26
CA TYR A 152 -18.86 2.01 -13.13
C TYR A 152 -17.87 2.40 -14.23
N ASN A 153 -16.92 1.51 -14.53
CA ASN A 153 -15.92 1.77 -15.57
C ASN A 153 -16.57 1.92 -16.95
N THR A 154 -17.54 1.08 -17.27
CA THR A 154 -18.30 1.19 -18.53
C THR A 154 -18.97 2.57 -18.65
N LEU A 155 -19.65 3.02 -17.59
CA LEU A 155 -20.33 4.31 -17.59
C LEU A 155 -19.35 5.50 -17.63
N ARG A 156 -18.25 5.41 -16.88
CA ARG A 156 -17.19 6.43 -16.90
C ARG A 156 -16.52 6.51 -18.26
N ASN A 157 -16.26 5.38 -18.92
CA ASN A 157 -15.75 5.35 -20.28
C ASN A 157 -16.72 5.97 -21.28
N GLN A 158 -18.01 5.63 -21.21
CA GLN A 158 -19.02 6.26 -22.06
C GLN A 158 -19.08 7.77 -21.85
N ARG A 159 -19.00 8.22 -20.58
CA ARG A 159 -19.01 9.64 -20.26
C ARG A 159 -17.73 10.35 -20.76
N ALA A 160 -16.57 9.72 -20.62
CA ALA A 160 -15.30 10.23 -21.10
C ALA A 160 -15.29 10.39 -22.62
N LEU A 161 -15.78 9.39 -23.34
CA LEU A 161 -15.92 9.44 -24.80
C LEU A 161 -16.86 10.58 -25.24
N ASN A 162 -17.98 10.77 -24.54
CA ASN A 162 -18.93 11.81 -24.88
C ASN A 162 -18.40 13.23 -24.59
N LEU A 163 -17.61 13.43 -23.54
CA LEU A 163 -17.11 14.74 -23.12
C LEU A 163 -15.77 15.09 -23.77
N PHE A 164 -14.87 14.13 -23.88
CA PHE A 164 -13.48 14.37 -24.24
C PHE A 164 -13.01 13.59 -25.49
N GLY A 165 -13.87 12.70 -26.02
CA GLY A 165 -13.51 11.86 -27.18
C GLY A 165 -12.39 10.85 -26.92
N LYS A 166 -12.09 10.57 -25.66
CA LYS A 166 -11.02 9.66 -25.22
C LYS A 166 -11.54 8.69 -24.17
N GLU A 167 -10.92 7.53 -24.04
CA GLU A 167 -11.19 6.60 -22.97
C GLU A 167 -10.83 7.18 -21.61
N PHE A 168 -11.52 6.77 -20.56
CA PHE A 168 -11.35 7.30 -19.21
C PHE A 168 -9.90 7.19 -18.70
N GLU A 169 -9.20 6.09 -19.02
CA GLU A 169 -7.81 5.88 -18.63
C GLU A 169 -6.82 6.82 -19.34
N LEU A 170 -7.17 7.29 -20.54
CA LEU A 170 -6.37 8.21 -21.34
C LEU A 170 -6.67 9.70 -21.05
N CYS A 171 -7.61 9.95 -20.15
CA CYS A 171 -7.95 11.30 -19.72
C CYS A 171 -6.93 11.84 -18.72
N SER A 172 -6.78 13.18 -18.68
CA SER A 172 -5.96 13.86 -17.66
C SER A 172 -6.55 13.62 -16.25
N ASN A 173 -5.71 13.69 -15.24
CA ASN A 173 -6.12 13.51 -13.83
C ASN A 173 -7.27 14.45 -13.42
N GLU A 174 -7.33 15.67 -13.96
CA GLU A 174 -8.41 16.63 -13.72
C GLU A 174 -9.73 16.19 -14.37
N GLN A 175 -9.65 15.71 -15.61
CA GLN A 175 -10.80 15.17 -16.34
C GLN A 175 -11.35 13.90 -15.68
N GLN A 176 -10.47 13.03 -15.22
CA GLN A 176 -10.86 11.83 -14.46
C GLN A 176 -11.57 12.18 -13.15
N LYS A 177 -11.07 13.19 -12.41
CA LYS A 177 -11.71 13.69 -11.19
C LYS A 177 -13.11 14.26 -11.49
N GLN A 178 -13.25 15.05 -12.53
CA GLN A 178 -14.54 15.60 -12.95
C GLN A 178 -15.57 14.49 -13.22
N ILE A 179 -15.18 13.46 -13.98
CA ILE A 179 -16.06 12.32 -14.26
C ILE A 179 -16.35 11.52 -12.97
N ALA A 180 -15.36 11.34 -12.10
CA ALA A 180 -15.54 10.64 -10.83
C ALA A 180 -16.47 11.39 -9.87
N GLU A 181 -16.50 12.72 -9.90
CA GLU A 181 -17.43 13.55 -9.15
C GLU A 181 -18.88 13.49 -9.73
N GLU A 182 -19.01 13.31 -11.05
CA GLU A 182 -20.32 13.09 -11.68
C GLU A 182 -20.88 11.70 -11.39
N LEU A 183 -20.00 10.68 -11.39
CA LEU A 183 -20.33 9.27 -11.18
C LEU A 183 -19.53 8.70 -10.01
N PRO A 184 -19.82 9.10 -8.76
CA PRO A 184 -19.11 8.61 -7.58
C PRO A 184 -19.45 7.14 -7.31
N MET A 185 -18.46 6.35 -6.91
CA MET A 185 -18.68 4.98 -6.46
C MET A 185 -19.31 4.99 -5.07
N ARG A 186 -20.61 4.72 -5.00
CA ARG A 186 -21.38 4.68 -3.75
C ARG A 186 -21.79 3.24 -3.42
N ILE A 187 -20.82 2.48 -2.95
CA ILE A 187 -21.02 1.12 -2.50
C ILE A 187 -20.83 1.10 -0.98
N SER A 188 -21.83 0.68 -0.25
CA SER A 188 -21.81 0.51 1.20
C SER A 188 -21.80 -0.98 1.52
N GLU A 189 -20.88 -1.41 2.34
CA GLU A 189 -20.79 -2.80 2.81
C GLU A 189 -21.41 -2.91 4.19
N VAL A 190 -22.26 -3.90 4.34
CA VAL A 190 -22.88 -4.25 5.62
C VAL A 190 -22.55 -5.72 5.92
N TYR A 191 -21.87 -5.93 7.03
CA TYR A 191 -21.63 -7.29 7.50
C TYR A 191 -22.78 -7.70 8.41
N THR A 192 -23.44 -8.82 8.09
CA THR A 192 -24.39 -9.42 9.02
C THR A 192 -23.65 -10.07 10.17
N VAL A 193 -23.64 -9.41 11.30
CA VAL A 193 -23.34 -10.07 12.55
C VAL A 193 -24.57 -10.92 12.87
N SER A 194 -24.48 -12.25 12.70
CA SER A 194 -25.53 -13.15 13.13
C SER A 194 -25.77 -12.93 14.63
N LYS A 195 -27.03 -12.77 15.02
CA LYS A 195 -27.45 -12.55 16.40
C LYS A 195 -27.03 -13.66 17.40
N ALA A 196 -26.37 -14.71 16.92
CA ALA A 196 -25.94 -15.84 17.74
C ALA A 196 -24.72 -15.54 18.65
N ASP A 197 -23.95 -14.46 18.42
CA ASP A 197 -22.75 -14.15 19.21
C ASP A 197 -22.99 -13.23 20.42
N ASN A 198 -24.22 -12.80 20.68
CA ASN A 198 -24.53 -11.91 21.81
C ASN A 198 -24.99 -12.62 23.09
N THR A 199 -24.93 -13.95 23.14
CA THR A 199 -25.40 -14.69 24.33
C THR A 199 -24.27 -15.08 25.30
N GLU A 200 -22.99 -14.79 24.99
CA GLU A 200 -21.90 -15.14 25.90
C GLU A 200 -21.06 -13.91 26.33
N LYS A 201 -21.68 -12.91 26.93
CA LYS A 201 -21.03 -12.01 27.90
C LYS A 201 -22.05 -11.36 28.79
N GLY A 202 -22.73 -12.20 29.53
CA GLY A 202 -23.51 -11.82 30.68
C GLY A 202 -23.41 -12.95 31.70
N GLY A 203 -22.36 -12.96 32.48
CA GLY A 203 -22.10 -13.95 33.49
C GLY A 203 -20.93 -13.51 34.34
N THR A 204 -21.31 -12.92 35.43
CA THR A 204 -20.93 -13.16 36.82
C THR A 204 -19.64 -12.56 37.32
N GLU A 205 -19.90 -11.70 38.27
CA GLU A 205 -19.28 -11.36 39.57
C GLU A 205 -17.96 -10.67 39.56
#